data_c8ee5344245af6d581cb8860bfc91c20
#
_entry.id   c8ee5344245af6d581cb8860bfc91c20
#
_cell.length_a   1.000
_cell.length_b   1.000
_cell.length_c   1.000
_cell.angle_alpha   90.00
_cell.angle_beta   90.00
_cell.angle_gamma   90.00
#
_symmetry.space_group_name_H-M   'P 1'
#
loop_
_entity.id
_entity.type
_entity.pdbx_description
1 polymer ?
#
loop_
_entity_poly.entity_id
_entity_poly.type
_entity_poly.pdbx_seq_one_letter_code
_entity_poly.pdbx_strand_id
1 'polypeptide(L)'
;GDVYKRQELGMQVEAIRDLKHLVDVIAANMPFSFEDAQELLEETNLMRRYELLVYKIVNEIQAQKVKEEIQSKVKERVDKNQREYILREELKVIREELGDDNTMSDADEFQQAVDALKASTEVKEKLNKEIKRFRNSMNSPAEVGVIRTYIETMLEMPWDKTCKEHKDIAFARQVLDEDHYGLEKVKERVLEYLAVRALTKKGEAPIICLVGPPGTGKTSIAKSLSRALKKPYVRISLGGVRDEAEIRGHRKTYVGAMPGRIANGIKQAGVKNPLMLLDEIDKVSNDYKGDTFSALLEVLDGEQNNKFVDHYLEVPMDLSEVLFITTANSLQTIPRPLLDRMEVCLLYTSPSPRD
;
A
#
# COMPACT_ATOMS: atom_id res chain seq x y z
N GLY A 1 54.80 -1.53 31.23
CA GLY A 1 55.08 -2.33 32.43
C GLY A 1 54.82 -3.82 32.21
N ASP A 2 53.74 -4.19 31.54
CA ASP A 2 53.30 -5.61 31.45
C ASP A 2 54.14 -6.48 30.48
N VAL A 3 54.71 -5.92 29.42
CA VAL A 3 55.53 -6.68 28.46
C VAL A 3 56.87 -7.12 29.09
N TYR A 4 57.46 -6.27 29.91
CA TYR A 4 58.73 -6.59 30.57
C TYR A 4 58.52 -7.68 31.65
N LYS A 5 57.44 -7.63 32.41
CA LYS A 5 57.10 -8.67 33.42
C LYS A 5 56.84 -10.02 32.76
N ARG A 6 56.24 -10.05 31.58
CA ARG A 6 55.99 -11.29 30.81
C ARG A 6 57.28 -11.92 30.26
N GLN A 7 58.23 -11.11 29.80
CA GLN A 7 59.55 -11.60 29.35
C GLN A 7 60.37 -12.14 30.50
N GLU A 8 60.35 -11.46 31.65
CA GLU A 8 61.08 -11.87 32.87
C GLU A 8 60.51 -13.20 33.41
N LEU A 9 59.23 -13.40 33.41
CA LEU A 9 58.55 -14.64 33.77
C LEU A 9 58.92 -15.78 32.80
N GLY A 10 58.97 -15.53 31.49
CA GLY A 10 59.41 -16.51 30.50
C GLY A 10 60.83 -17.03 30.73
N MET A 11 61.75 -16.11 31.03
CA MET A 11 63.15 -16.48 31.36
C MET A 11 63.27 -17.25 32.71
N GLN A 12 62.45 -16.90 33.68
CA GLN A 12 62.39 -17.64 34.98
C GLN A 12 61.89 -19.06 34.78
N VAL A 13 60.82 -19.24 34.02
CA VAL A 13 60.22 -20.54 33.71
C VAL A 13 61.19 -21.44 32.94
N GLU A 14 61.92 -20.91 31.93
CA GLU A 14 62.91 -21.66 31.18
C GLU A 14 64.11 -22.13 32.01
N ALA A 15 64.48 -21.42 33.10
CA ALA A 15 65.57 -21.75 33.96
C ALA A 15 65.25 -22.83 35.03
N ILE A 16 63.93 -23.14 35.25
CA ILE A 16 63.51 -24.11 36.28
C ILE A 16 63.64 -25.53 35.72
N ARG A 17 64.46 -26.35 36.40
CA ARG A 17 64.62 -27.78 36.05
C ARG A 17 63.83 -28.75 36.91
N ASP A 18 63.28 -28.27 38.02
CA ASP A 18 62.44 -29.07 38.92
C ASP A 18 60.96 -28.91 38.55
N LEU A 19 60.29 -30.02 38.22
CA LEU A 19 58.90 -30.04 37.80
C LEU A 19 57.94 -29.48 38.85
N LYS A 20 58.23 -29.74 40.13
CA LYS A 20 57.39 -29.24 41.23
C LYS A 20 57.43 -27.72 41.31
N HIS A 21 58.66 -27.18 41.29
CA HIS A 21 58.86 -25.72 41.32
C HIS A 21 58.31 -25.05 40.07
N LEU A 22 58.42 -25.67 38.88
CA LEU A 22 57.87 -25.18 37.65
C LEU A 22 56.32 -25.04 37.70
N VAL A 23 55.65 -26.08 38.19
CA VAL A 23 54.17 -26.09 38.34
C VAL A 23 53.71 -24.99 39.31
N ASP A 24 54.40 -24.81 40.41
CA ASP A 24 54.08 -23.82 41.45
C ASP A 24 54.25 -22.38 40.90
N VAL A 25 55.35 -22.11 40.19
CA VAL A 25 55.65 -20.78 39.61
C VAL A 25 54.63 -20.42 38.54
N ILE A 26 54.29 -21.34 37.66
CA ILE A 26 53.28 -21.09 36.61
C ILE A 26 51.92 -20.88 37.24
N ALA A 27 51.49 -21.75 38.17
CA ALA A 27 50.18 -21.63 38.81
C ALA A 27 50.01 -20.30 39.58
N ALA A 28 51.08 -19.80 40.23
CA ALA A 28 51.06 -18.55 40.96
C ALA A 28 51.00 -17.28 40.07
N ASN A 29 51.42 -17.39 38.80
CA ASN A 29 51.49 -16.26 37.90
C ASN A 29 50.37 -16.26 36.81
N MET A 30 49.58 -17.32 36.71
CA MET A 30 48.46 -17.41 35.80
C MET A 30 47.20 -16.80 36.45
N PRO A 31 46.32 -16.15 35.64
CA PRO A 31 45.11 -15.51 36.12
C PRO A 31 43.98 -16.53 36.31
N PHE A 32 44.23 -17.60 37.05
CA PHE A 32 43.20 -18.60 37.32
C PHE A 32 42.13 -18.10 38.29
N SER A 33 40.92 -18.67 38.19
CA SER A 33 39.89 -18.46 39.19
C SER A 33 40.34 -19.00 40.57
N PHE A 34 39.71 -18.53 41.62
CA PHE A 34 40.00 -19.04 42.98
C PHE A 34 39.78 -20.55 43.09
N GLU A 35 38.71 -21.06 42.47
CA GLU A 35 38.37 -22.47 42.44
C GLU A 35 39.43 -23.30 41.66
N ASP A 36 39.90 -22.81 40.52
CA ASP A 36 40.94 -23.50 39.73
C ASP A 36 42.30 -23.51 40.45
N ALA A 37 42.65 -22.43 41.09
CA ALA A 37 43.87 -22.36 41.88
C ALA A 37 43.81 -23.28 43.10
N GLN A 38 42.65 -23.38 43.75
CA GLN A 38 42.43 -24.26 44.89
C GLN A 38 42.55 -25.74 44.49
N GLU A 39 41.93 -26.11 43.36
CA GLU A 39 42.02 -27.49 42.83
C GLU A 39 43.48 -27.89 42.53
N LEU A 40 44.27 -26.99 41.94
CA LEU A 40 45.71 -27.19 41.73
C LEU A 40 46.51 -27.36 43.03
N LEU A 41 46.14 -26.66 44.11
CA LEU A 41 46.81 -26.76 45.41
C LEU A 41 46.44 -28.05 46.14
N GLU A 42 45.23 -28.55 46.01
CA GLU A 42 44.75 -29.77 46.66
C GLU A 42 45.31 -31.05 46.04
N GLU A 43 45.67 -31.00 44.73
CA GLU A 43 46.24 -32.16 44.05
C GLU A 43 47.68 -32.43 44.54
N THR A 44 47.87 -33.50 45.31
CA THR A 44 49.14 -33.90 45.90
C THR A 44 50.06 -34.69 44.96
N ASN A 45 49.49 -35.35 43.93
CA ASN A 45 50.26 -36.09 42.97
C ASN A 45 50.85 -35.12 41.90
N LEU A 46 52.14 -35.02 41.85
CA LEU A 46 52.85 -34.07 40.96
C LEU A 46 52.50 -34.23 39.48
N MET A 47 52.36 -35.46 38.97
CA MET A 47 52.03 -35.71 37.57
C MET A 47 50.58 -35.29 37.25
N ARG A 48 49.64 -35.61 38.12
CA ARG A 48 48.24 -35.18 37.95
C ARG A 48 48.11 -33.66 38.09
N ARG A 49 48.83 -33.05 39.00
CA ARG A 49 48.86 -31.60 39.15
C ARG A 49 49.43 -30.90 37.93
N TYR A 50 50.46 -31.47 37.30
CA TYR A 50 51.00 -31.00 36.01
C TYR A 50 49.97 -31.13 34.87
N GLU A 51 49.33 -32.28 34.73
CA GLU A 51 48.29 -32.48 33.73
C GLU A 51 47.10 -31.52 33.91
N LEU A 52 46.67 -31.31 35.12
CA LEU A 52 45.62 -30.36 35.48
C LEU A 52 46.01 -28.93 35.13
N LEU A 53 47.24 -28.52 35.45
CA LEU A 53 47.77 -27.20 35.11
C LEU A 53 47.77 -26.99 33.57
N VAL A 54 48.25 -27.96 32.81
CA VAL A 54 48.29 -27.87 31.36
C VAL A 54 46.86 -27.76 30.79
N TYR A 55 45.93 -28.55 31.30
CA TYR A 55 44.52 -28.49 30.90
C TYR A 55 43.91 -27.11 31.14
N LYS A 56 44.12 -26.52 32.33
CA LYS A 56 43.61 -25.20 32.68
C LYS A 56 44.28 -24.09 31.86
N ILE A 57 45.56 -24.19 31.55
CA ILE A 57 46.26 -23.24 30.67
C ILE A 57 45.66 -23.28 29.25
N VAL A 58 45.42 -24.46 28.69
CA VAL A 58 44.85 -24.62 27.36
C VAL A 58 43.46 -24.01 27.30
N ASN A 59 42.64 -24.25 28.30
CA ASN A 59 41.30 -23.66 28.38
C ASN A 59 41.37 -22.13 28.50
N GLU A 60 42.27 -21.56 29.27
CA GLU A 60 42.44 -20.12 29.42
C GLU A 60 42.89 -19.47 28.08
N ILE A 61 43.85 -20.12 27.39
CA ILE A 61 44.26 -19.67 26.04
C ILE A 61 43.10 -19.68 25.06
N GLN A 62 42.26 -20.72 25.09
CA GLN A 62 41.06 -20.77 24.21
C GLN A 62 40.06 -19.67 24.59
N ALA A 63 39.79 -19.45 25.87
CA ALA A 63 38.90 -18.40 26.35
C ALA A 63 39.41 -17.00 25.95
N GLN A 64 40.71 -16.74 26.05
CA GLN A 64 41.29 -15.47 25.59
C GLN A 64 41.20 -15.28 24.11
N LYS A 65 41.46 -16.30 23.28
CA LYS A 65 41.28 -16.21 21.83
C LYS A 65 39.84 -15.85 21.43
N VAL A 66 38.87 -16.51 22.05
CA VAL A 66 37.45 -16.19 21.80
C VAL A 66 37.11 -14.76 22.22
N LYS A 67 37.64 -14.30 23.34
CA LYS A 67 37.47 -12.94 23.86
C LYS A 67 38.08 -11.89 22.88
N GLU A 68 39.27 -12.14 22.36
CA GLU A 68 39.94 -11.28 21.39
C GLU A 68 39.16 -11.23 20.07
N GLU A 69 38.66 -12.38 19.56
CA GLU A 69 37.81 -12.42 18.36
C GLU A 69 36.52 -11.63 18.54
N ILE A 70 35.87 -11.77 19.69
CA ILE A 70 34.64 -11.02 20.00
C ILE A 70 34.95 -9.52 20.07
N GLN A 71 36.00 -9.12 20.76
CA GLN A 71 36.41 -7.71 20.87
C GLN A 71 36.74 -7.11 19.49
N SER A 72 37.45 -7.86 18.64
CA SER A 72 37.77 -7.44 17.26
C SER A 72 36.49 -7.24 16.44
N LYS A 73 35.57 -8.21 16.48
CA LYS A 73 34.27 -8.11 15.78
C LYS A 73 33.40 -6.97 16.30
N VAL A 74 33.39 -6.75 17.60
CA VAL A 74 32.64 -5.62 18.21
C VAL A 74 33.23 -4.30 17.76
N LYS A 75 34.57 -4.17 17.80
CA LYS A 75 35.28 -2.95 17.35
C LYS A 75 34.99 -2.66 15.87
N GLU A 76 35.11 -3.66 15.00
CA GLU A 76 34.81 -3.51 13.56
C GLU A 76 33.37 -3.06 13.32
N ARG A 77 32.42 -3.60 14.10
CA ARG A 77 31.01 -3.24 14.00
C ARG A 77 30.72 -1.82 14.50
N VAL A 78 31.39 -1.41 15.57
CA VAL A 78 31.31 -0.04 16.11
C VAL A 78 31.89 0.95 15.11
N ASP A 79 33.09 0.67 14.57
CA ASP A 79 33.76 1.53 13.59
C ASP A 79 32.93 1.68 12.31
N LYS A 80 32.31 0.58 11.86
CA LYS A 80 31.38 0.60 10.69
C LYS A 80 30.16 1.47 10.95
N ASN A 81 29.52 1.30 12.11
CA ASN A 81 28.33 2.09 12.48
C ASN A 81 28.68 3.58 12.64
N GLN A 82 29.84 3.89 13.23
CA GLN A 82 30.28 5.27 13.41
C GLN A 82 30.60 5.93 12.06
N ARG A 83 31.24 5.19 11.14
CA ARG A 83 31.50 5.67 9.79
C ARG A 83 30.20 5.89 9.00
N GLU A 84 29.23 4.99 9.15
CA GLU A 84 27.91 5.14 8.52
C GLU A 84 27.15 6.36 9.09
N TYR A 85 27.25 6.59 10.38
CA TYR A 85 26.67 7.79 11.02
C TYR A 85 27.30 9.09 10.48
N ILE A 86 28.64 9.15 10.43
CA ILE A 86 29.36 10.32 9.90
C ILE A 86 28.98 10.59 8.45
N LEU A 87 28.95 9.54 7.59
CA LEU A 87 28.57 9.70 6.19
C LEU A 87 27.11 10.18 6.03
N ARG A 88 26.21 9.81 6.94
CA ARG A 88 24.82 10.30 6.95
C ARG A 88 24.73 11.77 7.34
N GLU A 89 25.52 12.19 8.34
CA GLU A 89 25.58 13.60 8.73
C GLU A 89 26.24 14.47 7.65
N GLU A 90 27.32 13.98 7.00
CA GLU A 90 27.93 14.67 5.85
C GLU A 90 26.94 14.79 4.68
N LEU A 91 26.20 13.74 4.36
CA LEU A 91 25.14 13.77 3.35
C LEU A 91 24.03 14.76 3.70
N LYS A 92 23.68 14.89 4.98
CA LYS A 92 22.69 15.86 5.45
C LYS A 92 23.17 17.30 5.26
N VAL A 93 24.41 17.60 5.67
CA VAL A 93 25.03 18.92 5.47
C VAL A 93 25.16 19.26 3.98
N ILE A 94 25.57 18.32 3.15
CA ILE A 94 25.67 18.50 1.70
C ILE A 94 24.27 18.78 1.09
N ARG A 95 23.22 18.10 1.55
CA ARG A 95 21.84 18.35 1.10
C ARG A 95 21.34 19.72 1.55
N GLU A 96 21.62 20.12 2.78
CA GLU A 96 21.30 21.47 3.30
C GLU A 96 22.02 22.57 2.48
N GLU A 97 23.29 22.39 2.15
CA GLU A 97 24.05 23.33 1.30
C GLU A 97 23.61 23.36 -0.17
N LEU A 98 23.12 22.24 -0.71
CA LEU A 98 22.56 22.15 -2.06
C LEU A 98 21.11 22.63 -2.15
N GLY A 99 20.50 23.00 -1.04
CA GLY A 99 19.10 23.41 -0.98
C GLY A 99 18.12 22.25 -1.20
N ASP A 100 18.58 21.01 -1.03
CA ASP A 100 17.79 19.78 -1.21
C ASP A 100 17.05 19.41 0.09
N ASP A 101 16.52 20.44 0.76
CA ASP A 101 15.70 20.34 1.99
C ASP A 101 14.28 19.84 1.66
N ASN A 102 14.15 19.13 0.51
CA ASN A 102 12.87 18.78 -0.10
C ASN A 102 11.98 17.89 0.79
N THR A 103 12.52 17.05 1.65
CA THR A 103 11.66 16.14 2.44
C THR A 103 11.01 16.79 3.66
N MET A 104 11.67 17.75 4.30
CA MET A 104 11.04 18.53 5.37
C MET A 104 10.07 19.58 4.79
N SER A 105 10.44 20.20 3.66
CA SER A 105 9.57 21.05 2.86
C SER A 105 8.34 20.32 2.35
N ASP A 106 8.53 19.10 1.77
CA ASP A 106 7.44 18.26 1.28
C ASP A 106 6.43 17.88 2.38
N ALA A 107 6.90 17.54 3.58
CA ALA A 107 6.02 17.21 4.70
C ALA A 107 5.19 18.42 5.17
N ASP A 108 5.76 19.61 5.11
CA ASP A 108 5.08 20.84 5.49
C ASP A 108 4.12 21.30 4.38
N GLU A 109 4.48 21.11 3.10
CA GLU A 109 3.58 21.30 1.96
C GLU A 109 2.38 20.34 2.03
N PHE A 110 2.60 19.06 2.31
CA PHE A 110 1.52 18.11 2.52
C PHE A 110 0.63 18.49 3.69
N GLN A 111 1.19 18.98 4.80
CA GLN A 111 0.40 19.44 5.94
C GLN A 111 -0.49 20.62 5.58
N GLN A 112 0.05 21.62 4.87
CA GLN A 112 -0.73 22.76 4.39
C GLN A 112 -1.83 22.32 3.42
N ALA A 113 -1.53 21.38 2.51
CA ALA A 113 -2.52 20.82 1.59
C ALA A 113 -3.66 20.09 2.32
N VAL A 114 -3.35 19.33 3.39
CA VAL A 114 -4.36 18.63 4.21
C VAL A 114 -5.21 19.63 5.00
N ASP A 115 -4.62 20.70 5.52
CA ASP A 115 -5.34 21.72 6.26
C ASP A 115 -6.33 22.48 5.35
N ALA A 116 -5.93 22.73 4.10
CA ALA A 116 -6.79 23.36 3.08
C ALA A 116 -7.81 22.38 2.48
N LEU A 117 -7.60 21.05 2.60
CA LEU A 117 -8.45 20.05 2.01
C LEU A 117 -9.84 20.05 2.66
N LYS A 118 -10.89 20.10 1.84
CA LYS A 118 -12.27 19.89 2.28
C LYS A 118 -12.60 18.41 2.20
N ALA A 119 -12.38 17.70 3.28
CA ALA A 119 -12.65 16.27 3.40
C ALA A 119 -13.19 15.93 4.79
N SER A 120 -13.69 14.70 4.96
CA SER A 120 -14.15 14.19 6.26
C SER A 120 -13.01 14.15 7.29
N THR A 121 -13.37 14.13 8.57
CA THR A 121 -12.43 14.02 9.69
C THR A 121 -11.57 12.77 9.56
N GLU A 122 -12.17 11.64 9.16
CA GLU A 122 -11.47 10.37 8.97
C GLU A 122 -10.36 10.46 7.91
N VAL A 123 -10.63 11.12 6.78
CA VAL A 123 -9.65 11.34 5.70
C VAL A 123 -8.48 12.19 6.21
N LYS A 124 -8.77 13.29 6.93
CA LYS A 124 -7.74 14.17 7.48
C LYS A 124 -6.89 13.48 8.54
N GLU A 125 -7.50 12.72 9.44
CA GLU A 125 -6.78 11.95 10.45
C GLU A 125 -5.86 10.91 9.82
N LYS A 126 -6.34 10.22 8.78
CA LYS A 126 -5.54 9.26 8.01
C LYS A 126 -4.34 9.93 7.36
N LEU A 127 -4.54 11.05 6.66
CA LEU A 127 -3.48 11.83 6.03
C LEU A 127 -2.46 12.33 7.05
N ASN A 128 -2.90 12.90 8.17
CA ASN A 128 -2.01 13.36 9.24
C ASN A 128 -1.15 12.24 9.82
N LYS A 129 -1.72 11.04 9.96
CA LYS A 129 -0.98 9.86 10.39
C LYS A 129 0.10 9.45 9.38
N GLU A 130 -0.22 9.49 8.09
CA GLU A 130 0.75 9.14 7.05
C GLU A 130 1.83 10.24 6.88
N ILE A 131 1.50 11.52 7.04
CA ILE A 131 2.50 12.61 7.06
C ILE A 131 3.46 12.46 8.24
N LYS A 132 2.94 12.11 9.43
CA LYS A 132 3.80 11.80 10.58
C LYS A 132 4.73 10.61 10.31
N ARG A 133 4.22 9.58 9.62
CA ARG A 133 5.02 8.43 9.20
C ARG A 133 6.05 8.84 8.16
N PHE A 134 5.69 9.66 7.18
CA PHE A 134 6.59 10.22 6.18
C PHE A 134 7.79 10.95 6.82
N ARG A 135 7.54 11.82 7.80
CA ARG A 135 8.59 12.50 8.58
C ARG A 135 9.53 11.53 9.31
N ASN A 136 8.99 10.44 9.83
CA ASN A 136 9.77 9.45 10.60
C ASN A 136 10.54 8.45 9.72
N SER A 137 10.13 8.26 8.46
CA SER A 137 10.70 7.26 7.54
C SER A 137 11.83 7.80 6.65
N MET A 138 12.37 9.00 6.93
CA MET A 138 13.41 9.65 6.13
C MET A 138 14.66 8.79 5.88
N ASN A 139 14.89 7.78 6.70
CA ASN A 139 16.01 6.85 6.59
C ASN A 139 15.78 5.69 5.59
N SER A 140 14.57 5.58 5.01
CA SER A 140 14.19 4.51 4.08
C SER A 140 13.61 5.08 2.78
N PRO A 141 14.43 5.35 1.76
CA PRO A 141 13.98 5.98 0.50
C PRO A 141 12.82 5.24 -0.19
N ALA A 142 12.81 3.90 -0.13
CA ALA A 142 11.76 3.09 -0.71
C ALA A 142 10.41 3.29 0.02
N GLU A 143 10.41 3.38 1.35
CA GLU A 143 9.22 3.61 2.15
C GLU A 143 8.70 5.04 1.95
N VAL A 144 9.60 6.03 1.91
CA VAL A 144 9.27 7.44 1.64
C VAL A 144 8.53 7.57 0.30
N GLY A 145 9.03 6.92 -0.77
CA GLY A 145 8.37 6.93 -2.07
C GLY A 145 6.95 6.37 -2.05
N VAL A 146 6.72 5.27 -1.36
CA VAL A 146 5.38 4.65 -1.22
C VAL A 146 4.43 5.57 -0.44
N ILE A 147 4.88 6.14 0.69
CA ILE A 147 4.05 7.03 1.51
C ILE A 147 3.75 8.32 0.74
N ARG A 148 4.72 8.89 0.03
CA ARG A 148 4.55 10.07 -0.82
C ARG A 148 3.44 9.85 -1.87
N THR A 149 3.56 8.78 -2.66
CA THR A 149 2.56 8.45 -3.69
C THR A 149 1.17 8.25 -3.09
N TYR A 150 1.08 7.66 -1.89
CA TYR A 150 -0.18 7.50 -1.19
C TYR A 150 -0.78 8.86 -0.79
N ILE A 151 0.00 9.75 -0.16
CA ILE A 151 -0.46 11.08 0.25
C ILE A 151 -0.91 11.90 -0.97
N GLU A 152 -0.10 11.93 -2.05
CA GLU A 152 -0.43 12.60 -3.30
C GLU A 152 -1.74 12.07 -3.89
N THR A 153 -1.92 10.74 -3.95
CA THR A 153 -3.16 10.11 -4.44
C THR A 153 -4.37 10.53 -3.60
N MET A 154 -4.24 10.54 -2.28
CA MET A 154 -5.32 10.96 -1.36
C MET A 154 -5.67 12.45 -1.51
N LEU A 155 -4.68 13.32 -1.74
CA LEU A 155 -4.89 14.75 -1.95
C LEU A 155 -5.56 15.07 -3.30
N GLU A 156 -5.29 14.24 -4.32
CA GLU A 156 -5.90 14.39 -5.65
C GLU A 156 -7.36 13.93 -5.71
N MET A 157 -7.83 13.20 -4.72
CA MET A 157 -9.22 12.74 -4.66
C MET A 157 -10.19 13.91 -4.46
N PRO A 158 -11.30 13.94 -5.21
CA PRO A 158 -12.30 15.03 -5.12
C PRO A 158 -13.29 14.81 -3.96
N TRP A 159 -12.81 14.87 -2.71
CA TRP A 159 -13.62 14.55 -1.51
C TRP A 159 -14.89 15.38 -1.34
N ASP A 160 -14.86 16.67 -1.75
CA ASP A 160 -15.97 17.62 -1.57
C ASP A 160 -16.45 18.26 -2.89
N LYS A 161 -15.75 17.99 -3.98
CA LYS A 161 -16.09 18.60 -5.27
C LYS A 161 -17.28 17.89 -5.89
N THR A 162 -18.42 18.58 -6.02
CA THR A 162 -19.63 18.10 -6.70
C THR A 162 -19.89 18.87 -8.00
N CYS A 163 -20.38 18.15 -9.02
CA CYS A 163 -20.93 18.77 -10.21
C CYS A 163 -22.45 18.97 -10.03
N LYS A 164 -22.96 20.14 -10.41
CA LYS A 164 -24.40 20.38 -10.45
C LYS A 164 -25.00 19.65 -11.63
N GLU A 165 -25.95 18.76 -11.34
CA GLU A 165 -26.67 18.01 -12.37
C GLU A 165 -27.69 18.89 -13.07
N HIS A 166 -27.69 18.86 -14.40
CA HIS A 166 -28.71 19.52 -15.21
C HIS A 166 -29.94 18.59 -15.30
N LYS A 167 -31.10 19.04 -14.79
CA LYS A 167 -32.29 18.21 -14.63
C LYS A 167 -33.36 18.46 -15.69
N ASP A 168 -33.02 19.17 -16.75
CA ASP A 168 -33.98 19.49 -17.83
C ASP A 168 -34.15 18.30 -18.77
N ILE A 169 -35.31 17.65 -18.69
CA ILE A 169 -35.66 16.48 -19.51
C ILE A 169 -35.86 16.87 -20.99
N ALA A 170 -36.34 18.11 -21.26
CA ALA A 170 -36.49 18.56 -22.65
C ALA A 170 -35.10 18.72 -23.31
N PHE A 171 -34.15 19.29 -22.59
CA PHE A 171 -32.77 19.36 -23.07
C PHE A 171 -32.14 17.97 -23.24
N ALA A 172 -32.43 17.04 -22.32
CA ALA A 172 -31.92 15.67 -22.44
C ALA A 172 -32.50 14.97 -23.71
N ARG A 173 -33.77 15.17 -23.99
CA ARG A 173 -34.40 14.68 -25.25
C ARG A 173 -33.70 15.25 -26.48
N GLN A 174 -33.52 16.56 -26.51
CA GLN A 174 -32.82 17.23 -27.63
C GLN A 174 -31.43 16.63 -27.88
N VAL A 175 -30.64 16.46 -26.82
CA VAL A 175 -29.28 15.88 -26.92
C VAL A 175 -29.32 14.44 -27.45
N LEU A 176 -30.27 13.61 -26.99
CA LEU A 176 -30.42 12.24 -27.47
C LEU A 176 -30.87 12.20 -28.94
N ASP A 177 -31.72 13.12 -29.38
CA ASP A 177 -32.18 13.20 -30.76
C ASP A 177 -31.11 13.70 -31.73
N GLU A 178 -30.25 14.61 -31.26
CA GLU A 178 -29.09 15.07 -32.01
C GLU A 178 -28.04 13.98 -32.21
N ASP A 179 -27.77 13.18 -31.16
CA ASP A 179 -26.68 12.19 -31.19
C ASP A 179 -27.09 10.83 -31.78
N HIS A 180 -28.39 10.48 -31.75
CA HIS A 180 -28.87 9.15 -32.09
C HIS A 180 -30.09 9.23 -33.04
N TYR A 181 -29.91 8.69 -34.23
CA TYR A 181 -31.02 8.51 -35.15
C TYR A 181 -31.88 7.30 -34.77
N GLY A 182 -33.20 7.45 -34.76
CA GLY A 182 -34.13 6.38 -34.34
C GLY A 182 -34.00 6.05 -32.84
N LEU A 183 -34.14 4.79 -32.47
CA LEU A 183 -34.04 4.27 -31.08
C LEU A 183 -35.11 4.90 -30.15
N GLU A 184 -36.28 5.27 -30.65
CA GLU A 184 -37.31 6.03 -29.90
C GLU A 184 -37.67 5.38 -28.57
N LYS A 185 -37.88 4.05 -28.53
CA LYS A 185 -38.19 3.30 -27.30
C LYS A 185 -37.06 3.38 -26.28
N VAL A 186 -35.80 3.37 -26.75
CA VAL A 186 -34.63 3.47 -25.86
C VAL A 186 -34.54 4.88 -25.29
N LYS A 187 -34.73 5.90 -26.13
CA LYS A 187 -34.73 7.31 -25.71
C LYS A 187 -35.83 7.58 -24.68
N GLU A 188 -37.07 7.12 -24.97
CA GLU A 188 -38.17 7.23 -24.01
C GLU A 188 -37.84 6.59 -22.69
N ARG A 189 -37.32 5.37 -22.69
CA ARG A 189 -36.95 4.65 -21.44
C ARG A 189 -35.86 5.35 -20.65
N VAL A 190 -34.86 5.89 -21.32
CA VAL A 190 -33.80 6.70 -20.71
C VAL A 190 -34.37 8.00 -20.13
N LEU A 191 -35.28 8.68 -20.81
CA LEU A 191 -35.93 9.89 -20.30
C LEU A 191 -36.83 9.61 -19.09
N GLU A 192 -37.60 8.49 -19.12
CA GLU A 192 -38.37 8.01 -17.96
C GLU A 192 -37.46 7.75 -16.75
N TYR A 193 -36.35 7.05 -16.98
CA TYR A 193 -35.37 6.81 -15.95
C TYR A 193 -34.83 8.13 -15.33
N LEU A 194 -34.49 9.13 -16.16
CA LEU A 194 -34.05 10.44 -15.66
C LEU A 194 -35.14 11.16 -14.88
N ALA A 195 -36.42 11.05 -15.29
CA ALA A 195 -37.55 11.62 -14.58
C ALA A 195 -37.76 10.97 -13.22
N VAL A 196 -37.73 9.64 -13.15
CA VAL A 196 -37.83 8.88 -11.91
C VAL A 196 -36.67 9.25 -10.98
N ARG A 197 -35.45 9.28 -11.49
CA ARG A 197 -34.26 9.67 -10.73
C ARG A 197 -34.36 11.11 -10.18
N ALA A 198 -34.95 12.03 -10.89
CA ALA A 198 -35.14 13.40 -10.42
C ALA A 198 -36.12 13.51 -9.26
N LEU A 199 -37.03 12.55 -9.12
CA LEU A 199 -38.08 12.49 -8.09
C LEU A 199 -37.70 11.59 -6.91
N THR A 200 -36.80 10.62 -7.09
CA THR A 200 -36.36 9.70 -6.03
C THR A 200 -35.27 10.33 -5.17
N LYS A 201 -35.15 9.81 -3.93
CA LYS A 201 -34.05 10.18 -3.05
C LYS A 201 -32.71 9.66 -3.57
N LYS A 202 -31.64 10.27 -3.11
CA LYS A 202 -30.27 9.87 -3.48
C LYS A 202 -30.04 8.38 -3.14
N GLY A 203 -29.49 7.64 -4.10
CA GLY A 203 -29.14 6.23 -3.94
C GLY A 203 -30.27 5.22 -4.13
N GLU A 204 -31.55 5.66 -4.17
CA GLU A 204 -32.71 4.75 -4.34
C GLU A 204 -33.10 4.50 -5.80
N ALA A 205 -32.54 5.25 -6.75
CA ALA A 205 -32.87 5.06 -8.16
C ALA A 205 -32.21 3.77 -8.71
N PRO A 206 -32.95 2.94 -9.48
CA PRO A 206 -32.37 1.76 -10.12
C PRO A 206 -31.25 2.15 -11.09
N ILE A 207 -30.36 1.23 -11.38
CA ILE A 207 -29.24 1.44 -12.28
C ILE A 207 -29.69 1.06 -13.70
N ILE A 208 -29.48 1.94 -14.68
CA ILE A 208 -29.83 1.59 -16.08
C ILE A 208 -28.78 0.63 -16.65
N CYS A 209 -29.25 -0.47 -17.21
CA CYS A 209 -28.43 -1.46 -17.92
C CYS A 209 -28.80 -1.48 -19.41
N LEU A 210 -27.89 -1.03 -20.25
CA LEU A 210 -28.06 -1.01 -21.71
C LEU A 210 -27.59 -2.36 -22.29
N VAL A 211 -28.52 -3.14 -22.82
CA VAL A 211 -28.26 -4.51 -23.30
C VAL A 211 -28.51 -4.62 -24.80
N GLY A 212 -27.59 -5.23 -25.51
CA GLY A 212 -27.77 -5.46 -26.98
C GLY A 212 -26.46 -5.91 -27.64
N PRO A 213 -26.51 -6.30 -28.90
CA PRO A 213 -25.34 -6.72 -29.67
C PRO A 213 -24.22 -5.67 -29.70
N PRO A 214 -22.99 -6.06 -30.04
CA PRO A 214 -21.93 -5.09 -30.29
C PRO A 214 -22.30 -4.12 -31.41
N GLY A 215 -21.89 -2.86 -31.28
CA GLY A 215 -22.17 -1.85 -32.33
C GLY A 215 -23.53 -1.16 -32.26
N THR A 216 -24.41 -1.50 -31.31
CA THR A 216 -25.74 -0.88 -31.15
C THR A 216 -25.73 0.51 -30.50
N GLY A 217 -24.57 1.07 -30.17
CA GLY A 217 -24.49 2.43 -29.62
C GLY A 217 -24.64 2.54 -28.10
N LYS A 218 -24.57 1.44 -27.34
CA LYS A 218 -24.69 1.44 -25.87
C LYS A 218 -23.78 2.47 -25.17
N THR A 219 -22.51 2.45 -25.50
CA THR A 219 -21.51 3.38 -24.92
C THR A 219 -21.74 4.83 -25.37
N SER A 220 -22.23 5.01 -26.58
CA SER A 220 -22.58 6.33 -27.15
C SER A 220 -23.76 6.96 -26.41
N ILE A 221 -24.82 6.19 -26.10
CA ILE A 221 -25.97 6.66 -25.31
C ILE A 221 -25.53 7.14 -23.92
N ALA A 222 -24.66 6.38 -23.22
CA ALA A 222 -24.15 6.78 -21.95
C ALA A 222 -23.35 8.10 -22.01
N LYS A 223 -22.59 8.31 -23.08
CA LYS A 223 -21.86 9.56 -23.32
C LYS A 223 -22.83 10.73 -23.59
N SER A 224 -23.89 10.52 -24.38
CA SER A 224 -24.91 11.54 -24.60
C SER A 224 -25.66 11.91 -23.34
N LEU A 225 -25.94 10.95 -22.46
CA LEU A 225 -26.49 11.20 -21.12
C LEU A 225 -25.57 12.07 -20.25
N SER A 226 -24.28 11.82 -20.29
CA SER A 226 -23.30 12.66 -19.59
C SER A 226 -23.37 14.11 -20.10
N ARG A 227 -23.45 14.31 -21.41
CA ARG A 227 -23.61 15.62 -22.05
C ARG A 227 -24.92 16.29 -21.61
N ALA A 228 -26.02 15.56 -21.64
CA ALA A 228 -27.34 16.04 -21.25
C ALA A 228 -27.40 16.50 -19.78
N LEU A 229 -26.83 15.71 -18.91
CA LEU A 229 -26.75 16.00 -17.46
C LEU A 229 -25.64 16.97 -17.08
N LYS A 230 -24.76 17.33 -18.01
CA LYS A 230 -23.54 18.13 -17.79
C LYS A 230 -22.65 17.56 -16.69
N LYS A 231 -22.58 16.21 -16.60
CA LYS A 231 -21.73 15.50 -15.64
C LYS A 231 -20.43 15.03 -16.31
N PRO A 232 -19.30 15.04 -15.60
CA PRO A 232 -18.09 14.37 -16.07
C PRO A 232 -18.36 12.89 -16.34
N TYR A 233 -17.81 12.40 -17.44
CA TYR A 233 -17.99 11.03 -17.92
C TYR A 233 -16.72 10.21 -17.68
N VAL A 234 -16.88 9.05 -17.05
CA VAL A 234 -15.81 8.07 -16.89
C VAL A 234 -16.29 6.71 -17.39
N ARG A 235 -15.48 6.03 -18.19
CA ARG A 235 -15.73 4.67 -18.65
C ARG A 235 -14.78 3.70 -17.99
N ILE A 236 -15.32 2.67 -17.36
CA ILE A 236 -14.59 1.56 -16.78
C ILE A 236 -14.97 0.29 -17.54
N SER A 237 -14.03 -0.29 -18.28
CA SER A 237 -14.24 -1.58 -18.92
C SER A 237 -14.08 -2.70 -17.88
N LEU A 238 -15.13 -3.51 -17.73
CA LEU A 238 -15.13 -4.68 -16.84
C LEU A 238 -14.77 -5.97 -17.59
N GLY A 239 -14.67 -5.90 -18.93
CA GLY A 239 -14.25 -7.03 -19.75
C GLY A 239 -12.83 -7.47 -19.40
N GLY A 240 -12.68 -8.72 -18.93
CA GLY A 240 -11.40 -9.29 -18.53
C GLY A 240 -10.96 -9.02 -17.10
N VAL A 241 -11.77 -8.35 -16.29
CA VAL A 241 -11.55 -8.23 -14.83
C VAL A 241 -11.74 -9.59 -14.18
N ARG A 242 -10.75 -10.04 -13.44
CA ARG A 242 -10.71 -11.38 -12.80
C ARG A 242 -10.52 -11.32 -11.30
N ASP A 243 -10.08 -10.20 -10.78
CA ASP A 243 -9.71 -10.02 -9.36
C ASP A 243 -10.55 -8.88 -8.75
N GLU A 244 -11.12 -9.13 -7.57
CA GLU A 244 -11.78 -8.12 -6.75
C GLU A 244 -10.90 -6.90 -6.53
N ALA A 245 -9.58 -7.09 -6.39
CA ALA A 245 -8.62 -6.02 -6.20
C ALA A 245 -8.55 -5.03 -7.37
N GLU A 246 -8.96 -5.42 -8.59
CA GLU A 246 -9.09 -4.46 -9.69
C GLU A 246 -10.22 -3.45 -9.45
N ILE A 247 -11.29 -3.85 -8.75
CA ILE A 247 -12.43 -2.98 -8.42
C ILE A 247 -12.15 -2.16 -7.15
N ARG A 248 -11.68 -2.85 -6.08
CA ARG A 248 -11.48 -2.29 -4.74
C ARG A 248 -10.06 -1.79 -4.45
N GLY A 249 -9.10 -2.01 -5.36
CA GLY A 249 -7.71 -1.66 -5.13
C GLY A 249 -6.91 -2.71 -4.36
N HIS A 250 -5.61 -2.60 -4.43
CA HIS A 250 -4.68 -3.43 -3.69
C HIS A 250 -4.30 -2.76 -2.37
N ARG A 251 -4.11 -3.55 -1.31
CA ARG A 251 -3.63 -3.00 -0.03
C ARG A 251 -2.29 -2.30 -0.23
N LYS A 252 -2.14 -1.09 0.28
CA LYS A 252 -0.95 -0.23 0.13
C LYS A 252 0.37 -0.84 0.58
N THR A 253 0.33 -1.95 1.34
CA THR A 253 1.52 -2.67 1.80
C THR A 253 2.19 -3.51 0.72
N TYR A 254 1.53 -3.74 -0.41
CA TYR A 254 2.10 -4.48 -1.54
C TYR A 254 2.89 -3.57 -2.47
N VAL A 255 3.99 -4.09 -3.01
CA VAL A 255 4.77 -3.38 -4.04
C VAL A 255 3.91 -3.22 -5.30
N GLY A 256 3.79 -1.99 -5.79
CA GLY A 256 2.93 -1.69 -6.94
C GLY A 256 1.45 -1.55 -6.61
N ALA A 257 1.07 -1.45 -5.33
CA ALA A 257 -0.31 -1.21 -4.92
C ALA A 257 -0.85 0.09 -5.54
N MET A 258 -2.11 0.03 -5.98
CA MET A 258 -2.82 1.17 -6.57
C MET A 258 -4.29 1.15 -6.17
N PRO A 259 -4.99 2.30 -6.22
CA PRO A 259 -6.43 2.36 -6.04
C PRO A 259 -7.17 1.50 -7.06
N GLY A 260 -8.34 1.03 -6.68
CA GLY A 260 -9.23 0.30 -7.58
C GLY A 260 -9.77 1.17 -8.72
N ARG A 261 -10.35 0.51 -9.72
CA ARG A 261 -10.90 1.20 -10.90
C ARG A 261 -11.98 2.20 -10.56
N ILE A 262 -12.79 1.95 -9.52
CA ILE A 262 -13.83 2.87 -9.05
C ILE A 262 -13.22 4.14 -8.49
N ALA A 263 -12.28 4.02 -7.53
CA ALA A 263 -11.59 5.16 -6.93
C ALA A 263 -10.79 5.96 -7.98
N ASN A 264 -10.06 5.28 -8.87
CA ASN A 264 -9.37 5.91 -9.99
C ASN A 264 -10.33 6.64 -10.94
N GLY A 265 -11.51 6.08 -11.19
CA GLY A 265 -12.55 6.72 -12.01
C GLY A 265 -13.04 8.04 -11.39
N ILE A 266 -13.23 8.07 -10.07
CA ILE A 266 -13.61 9.30 -9.34
C ILE A 266 -12.49 10.34 -9.38
N LYS A 267 -11.25 9.91 -9.17
CA LYS A 267 -10.06 10.77 -9.30
C LYS A 267 -9.98 11.39 -10.70
N GLN A 268 -10.13 10.59 -11.75
CA GLN A 268 -10.11 11.03 -13.14
C GLN A 268 -11.24 12.02 -13.45
N ALA A 269 -12.43 11.80 -12.90
CA ALA A 269 -13.57 12.69 -13.07
C ALA A 269 -13.38 14.06 -12.42
N GLY A 270 -12.56 14.15 -11.37
CA GLY A 270 -12.32 15.37 -10.58
C GLY A 270 -13.54 15.85 -9.78
N VAL A 271 -14.57 15.03 -9.68
CA VAL A 271 -15.79 15.27 -8.89
C VAL A 271 -16.25 13.98 -8.23
N LYS A 272 -16.91 14.06 -7.05
CA LYS A 272 -17.38 12.87 -6.33
C LYS A 272 -18.67 12.25 -6.93
N ASN A 273 -19.35 12.96 -7.82
CA ASN A 273 -20.64 12.54 -8.40
C ASN A 273 -20.64 12.47 -9.95
N PRO A 274 -19.66 11.81 -10.59
CA PRO A 274 -19.61 11.68 -12.03
C PRO A 274 -20.73 10.77 -12.58
N LEU A 275 -20.85 10.72 -13.91
CA LEU A 275 -21.47 9.61 -14.61
C LEU A 275 -20.40 8.55 -14.89
N MET A 276 -20.59 7.35 -14.37
CA MET A 276 -19.66 6.25 -14.50
C MET A 276 -20.27 5.10 -15.29
N LEU A 277 -19.71 4.84 -16.45
CA LEU A 277 -20.11 3.71 -17.30
C LEU A 277 -19.30 2.47 -16.95
N LEU A 278 -19.96 1.44 -16.44
CA LEU A 278 -19.40 0.10 -16.24
C LEU A 278 -19.69 -0.73 -17.49
N ASP A 279 -18.71 -0.81 -18.38
CA ASP A 279 -18.85 -1.39 -19.70
C ASP A 279 -18.53 -2.89 -19.69
N GLU A 280 -19.35 -3.69 -20.39
CA GLU A 280 -19.19 -5.15 -20.52
C GLU A 280 -19.30 -5.93 -19.19
N ILE A 281 -20.31 -5.61 -18.38
CA ILE A 281 -20.52 -6.29 -17.08
C ILE A 281 -20.78 -7.79 -17.22
N ASP A 282 -21.28 -8.23 -18.37
CA ASP A 282 -21.52 -9.64 -18.74
C ASP A 282 -20.24 -10.45 -18.97
N LYS A 283 -19.08 -9.77 -19.09
CA LYS A 283 -17.77 -10.41 -19.30
C LYS A 283 -16.91 -10.50 -18.05
N VAL A 284 -17.44 -10.14 -16.89
CA VAL A 284 -16.78 -10.33 -15.61
C VAL A 284 -16.69 -11.82 -15.32
N SER A 285 -15.49 -12.34 -15.04
CA SER A 285 -15.31 -13.76 -14.78
C SER A 285 -15.54 -14.11 -13.30
N ASN A 286 -16.14 -15.28 -13.08
CA ASN A 286 -16.35 -15.89 -11.78
C ASN A 286 -15.18 -16.83 -11.40
N ASP A 287 -13.93 -16.38 -11.54
CA ASP A 287 -12.79 -17.22 -11.19
C ASP A 287 -12.55 -17.26 -9.67
N TYR A 288 -12.04 -18.40 -9.20
CA TYR A 288 -11.85 -18.82 -7.80
C TYR A 288 -11.01 -17.88 -6.90
N LYS A 289 -10.57 -16.71 -7.36
CA LYS A 289 -9.64 -15.83 -6.64
C LYS A 289 -10.25 -14.58 -5.98
N GLY A 290 -11.53 -14.45 -6.00
CA GLY A 290 -12.21 -13.30 -5.38
C GLY A 290 -13.57 -13.09 -6.01
N ASP A 291 -14.53 -12.68 -5.21
CA ASP A 291 -15.88 -12.43 -5.70
C ASP A 291 -15.99 -11.02 -6.27
N THR A 292 -15.53 -10.87 -7.54
CA THR A 292 -15.64 -9.60 -8.27
C THR A 292 -17.08 -9.10 -8.32
N PHE A 293 -18.06 -10.02 -8.39
CA PHE A 293 -19.47 -9.65 -8.35
C PHE A 293 -19.93 -9.13 -7.00
N SER A 294 -19.39 -9.62 -5.88
CA SER A 294 -19.67 -9.05 -4.56
C SER A 294 -19.15 -7.62 -4.44
N ALA A 295 -17.95 -7.35 -4.99
CA ALA A 295 -17.42 -5.98 -5.03
C ALA A 295 -18.30 -5.05 -5.86
N LEU A 296 -18.80 -5.52 -7.01
CA LEU A 296 -19.73 -4.75 -7.86
C LEU A 296 -21.10 -4.58 -7.19
N LEU A 297 -21.59 -5.57 -6.44
CA LEU A 297 -22.82 -5.45 -5.68
C LEU A 297 -22.71 -4.32 -4.64
N GLU A 298 -21.62 -4.23 -3.88
CA GLU A 298 -21.43 -3.15 -2.92
C GLU A 298 -21.36 -1.77 -3.60
N VAL A 299 -20.70 -1.66 -4.75
CA VAL A 299 -20.62 -0.42 -5.54
C VAL A 299 -21.98 0.00 -6.05
N LEU A 300 -22.79 -0.96 -6.51
CA LEU A 300 -24.08 -0.73 -7.18
C LEU A 300 -25.29 -0.76 -6.22
N ASP A 301 -25.10 -1.13 -4.95
CA ASP A 301 -26.16 -1.14 -3.97
C ASP A 301 -26.28 0.23 -3.29
N GLY A 302 -27.37 0.93 -3.57
CA GLY A 302 -27.63 2.25 -2.99
C GLY A 302 -27.69 2.29 -1.46
N GLU A 303 -27.93 1.15 -0.79
CA GLU A 303 -27.90 1.07 0.69
C GLU A 303 -26.49 0.94 1.26
N GLN A 304 -25.55 0.37 0.49
CA GLN A 304 -24.18 0.06 0.93
C GLN A 304 -23.13 1.00 0.36
N ASN A 305 -23.34 1.54 -0.86
CA ASN A 305 -22.34 2.29 -1.60
C ASN A 305 -21.96 3.65 -0.98
N ASN A 306 -22.70 4.13 0.00
CA ASN A 306 -22.38 5.35 0.77
C ASN A 306 -21.19 5.16 1.71
N LYS A 307 -20.73 3.93 1.93
CA LYS A 307 -19.57 3.56 2.77
C LYS A 307 -18.61 2.65 2.04
N PHE A 308 -18.52 2.76 0.72
CA PHE A 308 -17.58 1.98 -0.05
C PHE A 308 -16.14 2.25 0.39
N VAL A 309 -15.36 1.19 0.64
CA VAL A 309 -13.97 1.29 1.07
C VAL A 309 -13.07 0.68 0.01
N ASP A 310 -12.23 1.53 -0.59
CA ASP A 310 -11.12 1.08 -1.43
C ASP A 310 -9.97 0.61 -0.54
N HIS A 311 -9.39 -0.56 -0.85
CA HIS A 311 -8.35 -1.20 -0.04
C HIS A 311 -7.02 -0.43 -0.04
N TYR A 312 -6.77 0.38 -1.09
CA TYR A 312 -5.59 1.23 -1.13
C TYR A 312 -5.81 2.50 -0.30
N LEU A 313 -6.95 3.17 -0.46
CA LEU A 313 -7.25 4.42 0.25
C LEU A 313 -7.53 4.19 1.73
N GLU A 314 -8.13 3.04 2.09
CA GLU A 314 -8.48 2.64 3.48
C GLU A 314 -9.36 3.65 4.22
N VAL A 315 -10.15 4.43 3.48
CA VAL A 315 -11.14 5.37 4.00
C VAL A 315 -12.46 5.22 3.25
N PRO A 316 -13.62 5.45 3.90
CA PRO A 316 -14.91 5.33 3.25
C PRO A 316 -15.12 6.44 2.21
N MET A 317 -15.68 6.06 1.07
CA MET A 317 -16.08 6.93 -0.03
C MET A 317 -17.58 6.83 -0.23
N ASP A 318 -18.24 7.97 -0.33
CA ASP A 318 -19.68 8.02 -0.62
C ASP A 318 -19.91 8.00 -2.14
N LEU A 319 -20.40 6.87 -2.65
CA LEU A 319 -20.76 6.67 -4.06
C LEU A 319 -22.25 6.91 -4.35
N SER A 320 -23.06 7.30 -3.37
CA SER A 320 -24.52 7.43 -3.52
C SER A 320 -24.94 8.49 -4.54
N GLU A 321 -24.08 9.47 -4.83
CA GLU A 321 -24.33 10.52 -5.82
C GLU A 321 -23.75 10.20 -7.20
N VAL A 322 -23.00 9.11 -7.34
CA VAL A 322 -22.47 8.64 -8.64
C VAL A 322 -23.62 8.10 -9.48
N LEU A 323 -23.68 8.51 -10.75
CA LEU A 323 -24.61 7.94 -11.70
C LEU A 323 -23.96 6.75 -12.39
N PHE A 324 -24.31 5.55 -11.95
CA PHE A 324 -23.85 4.32 -12.61
C PHE A 324 -24.75 3.97 -13.78
N ILE A 325 -24.13 3.66 -14.92
CA ILE A 325 -24.74 3.05 -16.09
C ILE A 325 -23.94 1.79 -16.40
N THR A 326 -24.63 0.70 -16.71
CA THR A 326 -23.99 -0.55 -17.09
C THR A 326 -24.28 -0.90 -18.54
N THR A 327 -23.38 -1.62 -19.21
CA THR A 327 -23.64 -2.21 -20.52
C THR A 327 -23.39 -3.71 -20.50
N ALA A 328 -24.17 -4.44 -21.25
CA ALA A 328 -24.00 -5.87 -21.48
C ALA A 328 -24.31 -6.25 -22.92
N ASN A 329 -23.75 -7.33 -23.42
CA ASN A 329 -24.19 -7.93 -24.69
C ASN A 329 -25.27 -8.96 -24.42
N SER A 330 -25.24 -9.66 -23.29
CA SER A 330 -26.19 -10.68 -22.85
C SER A 330 -26.48 -10.57 -21.36
N LEU A 331 -27.70 -10.91 -20.95
CA LEU A 331 -28.09 -10.98 -19.53
C LEU A 331 -27.78 -12.32 -18.89
N GLN A 332 -27.43 -13.34 -19.64
CA GLN A 332 -27.37 -14.72 -19.17
C GLN A 332 -26.23 -14.95 -18.15
N THR A 333 -25.16 -14.20 -18.26
CA THR A 333 -23.98 -14.33 -17.40
C THR A 333 -24.02 -13.42 -16.18
N ILE A 334 -24.96 -12.49 -16.11
CA ILE A 334 -25.08 -11.54 -15.02
C ILE A 334 -25.85 -12.20 -13.87
N PRO A 335 -25.30 -12.24 -12.64
CA PRO A 335 -26.00 -12.79 -11.49
C PRO A 335 -27.31 -12.07 -11.18
N ARG A 336 -28.33 -12.84 -10.76
CA ARG A 336 -29.65 -12.30 -10.41
C ARG A 336 -29.61 -11.14 -9.40
N PRO A 337 -28.81 -11.19 -8.31
CA PRO A 337 -28.75 -10.09 -7.36
C PRO A 337 -28.32 -8.74 -7.97
N LEU A 338 -27.51 -8.76 -9.03
CA LEU A 338 -27.17 -7.55 -9.81
C LEU A 338 -28.30 -7.13 -10.71
N LEU A 339 -28.93 -8.08 -11.42
CA LEU A 339 -30.05 -7.80 -12.31
C LEU A 339 -31.25 -7.18 -11.59
N ASP A 340 -31.52 -7.63 -10.36
CA ASP A 340 -32.64 -7.12 -9.53
C ASP A 340 -32.46 -5.63 -9.16
N ARG A 341 -31.25 -5.09 -9.25
CA ARG A 341 -30.92 -3.67 -9.04
C ARG A 341 -30.88 -2.85 -10.31
N MET A 342 -31.05 -3.51 -11.47
CA MET A 342 -30.88 -2.89 -12.76
C MET A 342 -32.22 -2.74 -13.50
N GLU A 343 -32.42 -1.59 -14.07
CA GLU A 343 -33.45 -1.37 -15.08
C GLU A 343 -32.89 -1.69 -16.44
N VAL A 344 -33.34 -2.81 -17.03
CA VAL A 344 -32.86 -3.32 -18.29
C VAL A 344 -33.48 -2.56 -19.47
N CYS A 345 -32.64 -1.93 -20.27
CA CYS A 345 -33.02 -1.30 -21.54
C CYS A 345 -32.41 -2.05 -22.71
N LEU A 346 -33.27 -2.70 -23.51
CA LEU A 346 -32.85 -3.51 -24.66
C LEU A 346 -32.64 -2.64 -25.89
N LEU A 347 -31.44 -2.70 -26.47
CA LEU A 347 -31.09 -2.06 -27.72
C LEU A 347 -31.13 -3.11 -28.87
N TYR A 348 -32.09 -2.98 -29.74
CA TYR A 348 -32.16 -3.80 -30.95
C TYR A 348 -31.57 -3.02 -32.12
N THR A 349 -30.89 -3.70 -33.03
CA THR A 349 -30.58 -3.14 -34.35
C THR A 349 -31.87 -2.93 -35.08
N SER A 350 -32.12 -1.71 -35.57
CA SER A 350 -33.16 -1.49 -36.57
C SER A 350 -32.79 -2.33 -37.80
N PRO A 351 -33.74 -3.08 -38.42
CA PRO A 351 -33.43 -3.79 -39.65
C PRO A 351 -32.83 -2.80 -40.65
N SER A 352 -31.69 -3.19 -41.22
CA SER A 352 -31.05 -2.40 -42.26
C SER A 352 -32.01 -2.26 -43.45
N PRO A 353 -32.12 -1.09 -44.09
CA PRO A 353 -32.91 -0.96 -45.33
C PRO A 353 -32.43 -1.87 -46.48
N ARG A 354 -31.38 -2.69 -46.22
CA ARG A 354 -30.79 -3.64 -47.19
C ARG A 354 -31.09 -5.11 -46.86
N ASP A 355 -31.78 -5.39 -45.76
CA ASP A 355 -32.35 -6.68 -45.41
C ASP A 355 -33.85 -6.64 -45.77
#